data_bbf9567ea67ee35142ce3823306d1733
#
_entry.id   bbf9567ea67ee35142ce3823306d1733
#
_cell.length_a   1.000
_cell.length_b   1.000
_cell.length_c   1.000
_cell.angle_alpha   90.00
_cell.angle_beta   90.00
_cell.angle_gamma   90.00
#
_symmetry.space_group_name_H-M   'P 1'
#
loop_
_entity.id
_entity.type
_entity.pdbx_description
1 polymer ?
#
loop_
_entity_poly.entity_id
_entity_poly.type
_entity_poly.pdbx_seq_one_letter_code
_entity_poly.pdbx_strand_id
1 'polypeptide(L)'
;MNTPAPETGAEEVHDVASLEDMPVEELSIQTIRTLAIDAIQQANSGHPGAPMALAPIAYVLSRQMRYNPRNPEWFDRDRFVLSAGHASMLLYGMLHLSGYDLPLEEIRDFRQWDSRTPGHPEHGLTAGVETTTGPLGQGIMTAVGMAMAEAHLAATYNRPS
;
A
#
# COMPACT_ATOMS: atom_id res chain seq x y z
N MET A 1 58.46 -19.98 17.25
CA MET A 1 57.95 -19.41 15.99
C MET A 1 56.49 -19.09 16.25
N ASN A 2 56.21 -17.81 16.43
CA ASN A 2 54.84 -17.33 16.72
C ASN A 2 54.27 -16.78 15.42
N THR A 3 53.24 -17.45 14.88
CA THR A 3 52.53 -16.98 13.71
C THR A 3 51.45 -15.98 14.18
N PRO A 4 51.39 -14.74 13.67
CA PRO A 4 50.33 -13.81 14.04
C PRO A 4 49.00 -14.26 13.46
N ALA A 5 47.93 -14.07 14.22
CA ALA A 5 46.56 -14.30 13.78
C ALA A 5 46.19 -13.34 12.65
N PRO A 6 45.28 -13.74 11.74
CA PRO A 6 44.83 -12.84 10.69
C PRO A 6 44.03 -11.68 11.27
N GLU A 7 44.38 -10.46 10.85
CA GLU A 7 43.59 -9.25 11.13
C GLU A 7 42.21 -9.42 10.49
N THR A 8 41.18 -9.38 11.31
CA THR A 8 39.80 -9.29 10.84
C THR A 8 39.62 -7.92 10.18
N GLY A 9 39.53 -7.93 8.85
CA GLY A 9 39.20 -6.73 8.09
C GLY A 9 37.89 -6.14 8.64
N ALA A 10 37.96 -4.89 9.07
CA ALA A 10 36.74 -4.11 9.36
C ALA A 10 35.97 -4.03 8.04
N GLU A 11 34.75 -4.61 8.01
CA GLU A 11 33.83 -4.37 6.92
C GLU A 11 33.58 -2.85 6.86
N GLU A 12 33.88 -2.25 5.73
CA GLU A 12 33.49 -0.88 5.43
C GLU A 12 31.95 -0.81 5.58
N VAL A 13 31.50 -0.16 6.64
CA VAL A 13 30.10 0.25 6.78
C VAL A 13 29.85 1.24 5.65
N HIS A 14 29.19 0.78 4.60
CA HIS A 14 28.73 1.67 3.54
C HIS A 14 27.93 2.78 4.19
N ASP A 15 28.34 4.02 3.94
CA ASP A 15 27.67 5.23 4.42
C ASP A 15 26.21 5.20 3.95
N VAL A 16 25.31 4.87 4.88
CA VAL A 16 23.88 4.86 4.58
C VAL A 16 23.49 6.32 4.44
N ALA A 17 23.19 6.75 3.21
CA ALA A 17 22.65 8.09 2.94
C ALA A 17 21.61 8.44 4.00
N SER A 18 21.75 9.59 4.65
CA SER A 18 20.84 9.98 5.70
C SER A 18 19.41 10.03 5.13
N LEU A 19 18.40 9.67 5.91
CA LEU A 19 16.99 9.75 5.47
C LEU A 19 16.61 11.19 5.05
N GLU A 20 17.33 12.17 5.56
CA GLU A 20 17.14 13.59 5.26
C GLU A 20 17.55 13.95 3.82
N ASP A 21 18.51 13.22 3.26
CA ASP A 21 19.00 13.44 1.88
C ASP A 21 18.25 12.59 0.84
N MET A 22 17.36 11.69 1.28
CA MET A 22 16.66 10.77 0.39
C MET A 22 15.54 11.50 -0.38
N PRO A 23 15.44 11.35 -1.71
CA PRO A 23 14.32 11.88 -2.48
C PRO A 23 12.97 11.38 -1.93
N VAL A 24 11.95 12.26 -1.89
CA VAL A 24 10.60 11.92 -1.38
C VAL A 24 10.02 10.67 -2.05
N GLU A 25 10.30 10.48 -3.33
CA GLU A 25 9.89 9.30 -4.08
C GLU A 25 10.49 8.02 -3.46
N GLU A 26 11.80 8.00 -3.30
CA GLU A 26 12.50 6.86 -2.72
C GLU A 26 12.09 6.64 -1.27
N LEU A 27 12.04 7.70 -0.47
CA LEU A 27 11.57 7.64 0.92
C LEU A 27 10.16 7.04 1.02
N SER A 28 9.22 7.48 0.16
CA SER A 28 7.86 6.96 0.15
C SER A 28 7.80 5.48 -0.21
N ILE A 29 8.56 5.06 -1.22
CA ILE A 29 8.64 3.66 -1.65
C ILE A 29 9.23 2.79 -0.52
N GLN A 30 10.33 3.23 0.09
CA GLN A 30 10.94 2.50 1.20
C GLN A 30 10.02 2.46 2.43
N THR A 31 9.29 3.54 2.71
CA THR A 31 8.31 3.57 3.81
C THR A 31 7.19 2.55 3.59
N ILE A 32 6.63 2.45 2.39
CA ILE A 32 5.63 1.41 2.08
C ILE A 32 6.20 0.02 2.34
N ARG A 33 7.43 -0.24 1.92
CA ARG A 33 8.11 -1.53 2.10
C ARG A 33 8.35 -1.86 3.56
N THR A 34 8.91 -0.91 4.33
CA THR A 34 9.23 -1.13 5.75
C THR A 34 7.98 -1.28 6.59
N LEU A 35 6.94 -0.44 6.39
CA LEU A 35 5.65 -0.61 7.05
C LEU A 35 5.06 -2.00 6.82
N ALA A 36 5.17 -2.51 5.57
CA ALA A 36 4.67 -3.85 5.26
C ALA A 36 5.47 -4.95 5.98
N ILE A 37 6.80 -4.84 6.01
CA ILE A 37 7.66 -5.82 6.71
C ILE A 37 7.35 -5.80 8.20
N ASP A 38 7.34 -4.62 8.82
CA ASP A 38 7.19 -4.47 10.26
C ASP A 38 5.82 -4.99 10.73
N ALA A 39 4.74 -4.59 10.05
CA ALA A 39 3.39 -5.03 10.38
C ALA A 39 3.21 -6.55 10.22
N ILE A 40 3.73 -7.12 9.12
CA ILE A 40 3.66 -8.56 8.86
C ILE A 40 4.50 -9.34 9.88
N GLN A 41 5.69 -8.83 10.23
CA GLN A 41 6.55 -9.45 11.22
C GLN A 41 5.90 -9.40 12.61
N GLN A 42 5.32 -8.27 12.98
CA GLN A 42 4.61 -8.12 14.26
C GLN A 42 3.40 -9.05 14.36
N ALA A 43 2.62 -9.16 13.30
CA ALA A 43 1.48 -10.08 13.22
C ALA A 43 1.88 -11.54 13.14
N ASN A 44 3.16 -11.84 12.87
CA ASN A 44 3.68 -13.17 12.54
C ASN A 44 2.84 -13.89 11.46
N SER A 45 2.25 -13.11 10.56
CA SER A 45 1.33 -13.59 9.52
C SER A 45 1.16 -12.53 8.44
N GLY A 46 1.25 -12.93 7.18
CA GLY A 46 1.03 -12.01 6.04
C GLY A 46 1.89 -12.37 4.84
N HIS A 47 1.82 -11.51 3.80
CA HIS A 47 2.44 -11.73 2.51
C HIS A 47 3.34 -10.52 2.15
N PRO A 48 4.65 -10.55 2.44
CA PRO A 48 5.52 -9.40 2.19
C PRO A 48 5.93 -9.22 0.72
N GLY A 49 5.94 -10.30 -0.07
CA GLY A 49 6.51 -10.29 -1.42
C GLY A 49 5.90 -9.26 -2.36
N ALA A 50 4.56 -9.22 -2.44
CA ALA A 50 3.87 -8.28 -3.31
C ALA A 50 4.01 -6.81 -2.85
N PRO A 51 3.87 -6.45 -1.55
CA PRO A 51 4.18 -5.10 -1.07
C PRO A 51 5.60 -4.66 -1.40
N MET A 52 6.58 -5.53 -1.22
CA MET A 52 7.98 -5.24 -1.54
C MET A 52 8.20 -4.94 -3.02
N ALA A 53 7.61 -5.77 -3.90
CA ALA A 53 7.78 -5.65 -5.34
C ALA A 53 7.00 -4.48 -5.94
N LEU A 54 5.77 -4.23 -5.46
CA LEU A 54 4.83 -3.30 -6.07
C LEU A 54 4.82 -1.90 -5.45
N ALA A 55 5.59 -1.65 -4.39
CA ALA A 55 5.67 -0.32 -3.76
C ALA A 55 5.97 0.81 -4.76
N PRO A 56 6.90 0.69 -5.73
CA PRO A 56 7.12 1.73 -6.75
C PRO A 56 5.88 1.99 -7.61
N ILE A 57 5.15 0.94 -7.98
CA ILE A 57 3.92 1.07 -8.78
C ILE A 57 2.83 1.77 -7.96
N ALA A 58 2.66 1.38 -6.69
CA ALA A 58 1.70 2.03 -5.80
C ALA A 58 2.01 3.52 -5.61
N TYR A 59 3.28 3.88 -5.46
CA TYR A 59 3.71 5.28 -5.40
C TYR A 59 3.33 6.05 -6.66
N VAL A 60 3.68 5.54 -7.84
CA VAL A 60 3.38 6.23 -9.12
C VAL A 60 1.87 6.38 -9.30
N LEU A 61 1.07 5.35 -9.02
CA LEU A 61 -0.38 5.41 -9.10
C LEU A 61 -0.96 6.44 -8.14
N SER A 62 -0.53 6.46 -6.88
CA SER A 62 -1.01 7.44 -5.89
C SER A 62 -0.74 8.90 -6.31
N ARG A 63 0.33 9.14 -7.08
CA ARG A 63 0.70 10.47 -7.59
C ARG A 63 -0.13 10.88 -8.81
N GLN A 64 -0.73 9.94 -9.53
CA GLN A 64 -1.52 10.21 -10.73
C GLN A 64 -3.03 10.21 -10.45
N MET A 65 -3.47 9.48 -9.43
CA MET A 65 -4.88 9.35 -9.10
C MET A 65 -5.45 10.63 -8.51
N ARG A 66 -6.72 10.90 -8.83
CA ARG A 66 -7.54 11.95 -8.21
C ARG A 66 -8.31 11.35 -7.05
N TYR A 67 -7.97 11.70 -5.84
CA TYR A 67 -8.63 11.27 -4.63
C TYR A 67 -8.66 12.39 -3.58
N ASN A 68 -9.53 12.25 -2.59
CA ASN A 68 -9.61 13.18 -1.46
C ASN A 68 -9.69 12.39 -0.15
N PRO A 69 -8.60 12.26 0.61
CA PRO A 69 -8.60 11.48 1.84
C PRO A 69 -9.52 12.02 2.93
N ARG A 70 -9.89 13.32 2.88
CA ARG A 70 -10.87 13.92 3.79
C ARG A 70 -12.33 13.67 3.38
N ASN A 71 -12.54 13.22 2.14
CA ASN A 71 -13.83 12.79 1.62
C ASN A 71 -13.63 11.53 0.78
N PRO A 72 -13.39 10.37 1.41
CA PRO A 72 -13.10 9.12 0.73
C PRO A 72 -14.25 8.64 -0.17
N GLU A 73 -15.46 9.13 0.06
CA GLU A 73 -16.64 8.83 -0.76
C GLU A 73 -16.89 9.86 -1.87
N TRP A 74 -15.93 10.75 -2.14
CA TRP A 74 -16.06 11.72 -3.22
C TRP A 74 -16.43 11.01 -4.54
N PHE A 75 -17.53 11.44 -5.15
CA PHE A 75 -18.13 10.75 -6.28
C PHE A 75 -17.19 10.61 -7.50
N ASP A 76 -16.46 11.68 -7.85
CA ASP A 76 -15.59 11.76 -9.04
C ASP A 76 -14.11 11.40 -8.73
N ARG A 77 -13.89 10.53 -7.74
CA ARG A 77 -12.56 10.00 -7.41
C ARG A 77 -12.17 8.85 -8.32
N ASP A 78 -10.88 8.70 -8.54
CA ASP A 78 -10.34 7.46 -9.08
C ASP A 78 -10.43 6.34 -8.04
N ARG A 79 -10.75 5.13 -8.48
CA ARG A 79 -10.95 3.98 -7.61
C ARG A 79 -9.84 2.96 -7.78
N PHE A 80 -9.07 2.78 -6.72
CA PHE A 80 -8.01 1.79 -6.68
C PHE A 80 -8.53 0.45 -6.15
N VAL A 81 -8.41 -0.60 -6.94
CA VAL A 81 -8.81 -1.96 -6.55
C VAL A 81 -7.58 -2.86 -6.48
N LEU A 82 -7.26 -3.34 -5.29
CA LEU A 82 -6.18 -4.31 -5.08
C LEU A 82 -6.71 -5.73 -5.34
N SER A 83 -6.53 -6.25 -6.56
CA SER A 83 -7.01 -7.58 -6.94
C SER A 83 -6.30 -8.72 -6.20
N ALA A 84 -5.01 -8.56 -5.90
CA ALA A 84 -4.25 -9.44 -5.03
C ALA A 84 -4.47 -9.06 -3.57
N GLY A 85 -5.67 -9.31 -3.03
CA GLY A 85 -6.07 -8.87 -1.67
C GLY A 85 -5.13 -9.32 -0.56
N HIS A 86 -4.42 -10.42 -0.72
CA HIS A 86 -3.38 -10.88 0.22
C HIS A 86 -2.19 -9.90 0.35
N ALA A 87 -2.01 -9.00 -0.61
CA ALA A 87 -1.03 -7.92 -0.55
C ALA A 87 -1.54 -6.68 0.21
N SER A 88 -2.50 -6.85 1.10
CA SER A 88 -3.25 -5.79 1.80
C SER A 88 -2.36 -4.70 2.40
N MET A 89 -1.18 -5.05 2.94
CA MET A 89 -0.24 -4.07 3.49
C MET A 89 0.28 -3.06 2.45
N LEU A 90 0.31 -3.41 1.16
CA LEU A 90 0.59 -2.43 0.10
C LEU A 90 -0.46 -1.32 0.07
N LEU A 91 -1.74 -1.72 0.12
CA LEU A 91 -2.86 -0.78 0.11
C LEU A 91 -2.90 0.04 1.40
N TYR A 92 -2.72 -0.59 2.56
CA TYR A 92 -2.75 0.12 3.84
C TYR A 92 -1.60 1.13 3.96
N GLY A 93 -0.39 0.77 3.57
CA GLY A 93 0.75 1.70 3.51
C GLY A 93 0.48 2.88 2.57
N MET A 94 -0.10 2.62 1.39
CA MET A 94 -0.48 3.66 0.44
C MET A 94 -1.56 4.59 1.01
N LEU A 95 -2.62 4.05 1.62
CA LEU A 95 -3.71 4.84 2.22
C LEU A 95 -3.20 5.71 3.38
N HIS A 96 -2.37 5.13 4.26
CA HIS A 96 -1.75 5.85 5.37
C HIS A 96 -0.94 7.06 4.87
N LEU A 97 -0.02 6.83 3.94
CA LEU A 97 0.83 7.90 3.39
C LEU A 97 0.04 8.93 2.56
N SER A 98 -1.08 8.54 1.98
CA SER A 98 -1.99 9.43 1.25
C SER A 98 -2.87 10.29 2.16
N GLY A 99 -2.83 10.07 3.47
CA GLY A 99 -3.55 10.89 4.47
C GLY A 99 -5.00 10.47 4.71
N TYR A 100 -5.37 9.24 4.36
CA TYR A 100 -6.65 8.68 4.78
C TYR A 100 -6.70 8.48 6.29
N ASP A 101 -7.91 8.33 6.85
CA ASP A 101 -8.10 8.01 8.28
C ASP A 101 -7.67 6.56 8.57
N LEU A 102 -6.37 6.35 8.51
CA LEU A 102 -5.71 5.10 8.84
C LEU A 102 -4.38 5.42 9.57
N PRO A 103 -4.43 5.67 10.88
CA PRO A 103 -3.26 6.01 11.66
C PRO A 103 -2.28 4.84 11.78
N LEU A 104 -1.04 5.13 12.18
CA LEU A 104 0.03 4.15 12.28
C LEU A 104 -0.29 3.04 13.28
N GLU A 105 -1.05 3.34 14.31
CA GLU A 105 -1.51 2.38 15.32
C GLU A 105 -2.31 1.24 14.67
N GLU A 106 -3.20 1.57 13.73
CA GLU A 106 -3.97 0.56 13.00
C GLU A 106 -3.07 -0.32 12.11
N ILE A 107 -2.00 0.25 11.56
CA ILE A 107 -1.01 -0.52 10.79
C ILE A 107 -0.24 -1.49 11.70
N ARG A 108 0.09 -1.06 12.94
CA ARG A 108 0.72 -1.92 13.95
C ARG A 108 -0.18 -3.08 14.37
N ASP A 109 -1.51 -2.84 14.36
CA ASP A 109 -2.51 -3.85 14.70
C ASP A 109 -2.95 -4.68 13.50
N PHE A 110 -2.11 -4.76 12.44
CA PHE A 110 -2.37 -5.58 11.27
C PHE A 110 -2.77 -7.01 11.63
N ARG A 111 -3.91 -7.47 11.11
CA ARG A 111 -4.49 -8.81 11.38
C ARG A 111 -4.86 -9.07 12.84
N GLN A 112 -4.92 -8.06 13.68
CA GLN A 112 -5.40 -8.25 15.04
C GLN A 112 -6.93 -8.16 15.07
N TRP A 113 -7.53 -8.68 16.13
CA TRP A 113 -8.98 -8.61 16.35
C TRP A 113 -9.43 -7.15 16.46
N ASP A 114 -10.54 -6.80 15.83
CA ASP A 114 -11.11 -5.45 15.77
C ASP A 114 -10.23 -4.37 15.09
N SER A 115 -9.11 -4.74 14.48
CA SER A 115 -8.27 -3.82 13.71
C SER A 115 -8.94 -3.42 12.39
N ARG A 116 -8.71 -2.18 11.97
CA ARG A 116 -9.11 -1.69 10.64
C ARG A 116 -8.17 -2.13 9.50
N THR A 117 -7.20 -2.98 9.81
CA THR A 117 -6.23 -3.53 8.84
C THR A 117 -6.30 -5.06 8.78
N PRO A 118 -7.43 -5.65 8.37
CA PRO A 118 -7.56 -7.09 8.25
C PRO A 118 -6.59 -7.66 7.20
N GLY A 119 -6.40 -8.99 7.22
CA GLY A 119 -5.47 -9.68 6.32
C GLY A 119 -5.76 -9.52 4.84
N HIS A 120 -7.00 -9.21 4.49
CA HIS A 120 -7.47 -8.85 3.14
C HIS A 120 -8.31 -7.58 3.26
N PRO A 121 -8.28 -6.67 2.26
CA PRO A 121 -9.05 -5.42 2.34
C PRO A 121 -10.55 -5.69 2.41
N GLU A 122 -11.24 -4.98 3.31
CA GLU A 122 -12.69 -5.07 3.46
C GLU A 122 -13.32 -3.70 3.25
N HIS A 123 -14.24 -3.62 2.29
CA HIS A 123 -15.00 -2.40 2.02
C HIS A 123 -15.87 -2.03 3.23
N GLY A 124 -15.85 -0.76 3.60
CA GLY A 124 -16.60 -0.23 4.74
C GLY A 124 -15.89 -0.36 6.08
N LEU A 125 -14.78 -1.11 6.18
CA LEU A 125 -13.97 -1.20 7.39
C LEU A 125 -12.82 -0.19 7.38
N THR A 126 -12.08 -0.11 6.28
CA THR A 126 -10.95 0.81 6.12
C THR A 126 -11.31 1.92 5.14
N ALA A 127 -11.14 3.17 5.53
CA ALA A 127 -11.37 4.32 4.67
C ALA A 127 -10.50 4.25 3.40
N GLY A 128 -11.12 4.40 2.22
CA GLY A 128 -10.42 4.33 0.93
C GLY A 128 -10.31 2.93 0.33
N VAL A 129 -10.82 1.90 0.99
CA VAL A 129 -10.96 0.55 0.40
C VAL A 129 -12.22 0.49 -0.45
N GLU A 130 -12.06 0.39 -1.77
CA GLU A 130 -13.16 0.45 -2.74
C GLU A 130 -13.97 -0.85 -2.83
N THR A 131 -13.33 -2.00 -2.55
CA THR A 131 -13.99 -3.30 -2.61
C THR A 131 -13.28 -4.33 -1.75
N THR A 132 -14.06 -5.25 -1.18
CA THR A 132 -13.54 -6.41 -0.48
C THR A 132 -12.90 -7.37 -1.48
N THR A 133 -11.64 -7.74 -1.24
CA THR A 133 -10.89 -8.69 -2.07
C THR A 133 -10.24 -9.76 -1.20
N GLY A 134 -9.85 -10.86 -1.82
CA GLY A 134 -9.24 -12.02 -1.16
C GLY A 134 -9.14 -13.17 -2.14
N PRO A 135 -10.28 -13.70 -2.66
CA PRO A 135 -10.25 -14.67 -3.74
C PRO A 135 -9.53 -14.10 -4.97
N LEU A 136 -8.54 -14.83 -5.49
CA LEU A 136 -7.73 -14.37 -6.62
C LEU A 136 -8.60 -14.18 -7.87
N GLY A 137 -8.41 -13.02 -8.53
CA GLY A 137 -9.19 -12.64 -9.71
C GLY A 137 -10.46 -11.84 -9.41
N GLN A 138 -10.99 -11.87 -8.19
CA GLN A 138 -12.21 -11.14 -7.84
C GLN A 138 -12.05 -9.62 -8.04
N GLY A 139 -10.95 -9.05 -7.57
CA GLY A 139 -10.72 -7.60 -7.66
C GLY A 139 -10.68 -7.09 -9.10
N ILE A 140 -9.99 -7.78 -9.99
CA ILE A 140 -9.91 -7.37 -11.40
C ILE A 140 -11.29 -7.43 -12.06
N MET A 141 -12.10 -8.46 -11.77
CA MET A 141 -13.44 -8.55 -12.33
C MET A 141 -14.37 -7.46 -11.77
N THR A 142 -14.25 -7.14 -10.50
CA THR A 142 -14.97 -6.01 -9.89
C THR A 142 -14.56 -4.69 -10.54
N ALA A 143 -13.26 -4.46 -10.75
CA ALA A 143 -12.77 -3.25 -11.41
C ALA A 143 -13.28 -3.11 -12.86
N VAL A 144 -13.33 -4.21 -13.60
CA VAL A 144 -13.94 -4.23 -14.94
C VAL A 144 -15.43 -3.85 -14.88
N GLY A 145 -16.17 -4.40 -13.92
CA GLY A 145 -17.58 -4.05 -13.69
C GLY A 145 -17.77 -2.56 -13.35
N MET A 146 -16.91 -1.99 -12.51
CA MET A 146 -16.92 -0.56 -12.18
C MET A 146 -16.66 0.30 -13.43
N ALA A 147 -15.66 -0.05 -14.25
CA ALA A 147 -15.34 0.68 -15.48
C ALA A 147 -16.48 0.61 -16.52
N MET A 148 -17.14 -0.53 -16.62
CA MET A 148 -18.33 -0.67 -17.48
C MET A 148 -19.49 0.20 -16.97
N ALA A 149 -19.72 0.24 -15.67
CA ALA A 149 -20.74 1.09 -15.06
C ALA A 149 -20.44 2.57 -15.29
N GLU A 150 -19.20 2.99 -15.09
CA GLU A 150 -18.75 4.36 -15.39
C GLU A 150 -19.02 4.75 -16.84
N ALA A 151 -18.59 3.92 -17.79
CA ALA A 151 -18.79 4.18 -19.22
C ALA A 151 -20.30 4.28 -19.57
N HIS A 152 -21.13 3.41 -18.99
CA HIS A 152 -22.59 3.45 -19.19
C HIS A 152 -23.21 4.72 -18.63
N LEU A 153 -22.84 5.09 -17.40
CA LEU A 153 -23.35 6.30 -16.74
C LEU A 153 -22.91 7.56 -17.50
N ALA A 154 -21.66 7.62 -17.94
CA ALA A 154 -21.12 8.71 -18.72
C ALA A 154 -21.90 8.88 -20.04
N ALA A 155 -22.15 7.79 -20.75
CA ALA A 155 -22.92 7.82 -22.01
C ALA A 155 -24.37 8.25 -21.81
N THR A 156 -24.94 8.00 -20.61
CA THR A 156 -26.35 8.29 -20.32
C THR A 156 -26.55 9.70 -19.77
N TYR A 157 -25.67 10.15 -18.90
CA TYR A 157 -25.87 11.35 -18.08
C TYR A 157 -24.94 12.51 -18.38
N ASN A 158 -23.73 12.26 -18.92
CA ASN A 158 -22.83 13.35 -19.27
C ASN A 158 -23.38 14.18 -20.43
N ARG A 159 -23.27 15.50 -20.29
CA ARG A 159 -23.69 16.46 -21.30
C ARG A 159 -22.47 17.02 -22.01
N PRO A 160 -22.55 17.37 -23.32
CA PRO A 160 -21.52 18.16 -23.97
C PRO A 160 -21.34 19.48 -23.20
N SER A 161 -20.10 19.82 -22.89
CA SER A 161 -19.71 21.10 -22.27
C SER A 161 -19.69 22.20 -23.29
#